data_a718ebe480f27234e96254df4c5160d8
#
_entry.id   a718ebe480f27234e96254df4c5160d8
#
_cell.length_a   1.000
_cell.length_b   1.000
_cell.length_c   1.000
_cell.angle_alpha   90.00
_cell.angle_beta   90.00
_cell.angle_gamma   90.00
#
_symmetry.space_group_name_H-M   'P 1'
#
loop_
_entity.id
_entity.type
_entity.pdbx_description
1 polymer ?
#
loop_
_entity_poly.entity_id
_entity_poly.type
_entity_poly.pdbx_seq_one_letter_code
_entity_poly.pdbx_strand_id
1 'polypeptide(L)'
;MILASQSPRRIELMREAGFDTRVIPANIDETALPDEGPFDLVERLARAKAAAVAKEHAKEGEPVVAADTIVALDGELLGKPADEADARRMLHALSGKTHQVATGVCIVRDGSAESFVDITDVTFYELTHDEIDAYVATGEPMDKAGAYGIQGQYGRMLVEKIDGDFYNVVGLPIAKVVRALSRT
;
A
#
# COMPACT_ATOMS: atom_id res chain seq x y z
N MET A 1 -4.27 -14.80 -14.04
CA MET A 1 -3.16 -14.32 -13.19
C MET A 1 -3.49 -14.43 -11.72
N ILE A 2 -2.49 -14.33 -10.85
CA ILE A 2 -2.69 -14.36 -9.38
C ILE A 2 -2.39 -12.97 -8.80
N LEU A 3 -3.24 -12.51 -7.89
CA LEU A 3 -2.96 -11.38 -7.01
C LEU A 3 -2.62 -11.90 -5.61
N ALA A 4 -1.36 -11.76 -5.20
CA ALA A 4 -0.85 -12.19 -3.90
C ALA A 4 -1.16 -11.17 -2.81
N SER A 5 -2.43 -10.83 -2.62
CA SER A 5 -2.90 -9.82 -1.66
C SER A 5 -4.34 -10.08 -1.27
N GLN A 6 -4.68 -9.86 0.00
CA GLN A 6 -6.06 -9.86 0.48
C GLN A 6 -6.67 -8.44 0.58
N SER A 7 -5.94 -7.41 0.15
CA SER A 7 -6.42 -6.02 0.19
C SER A 7 -7.61 -5.82 -0.74
N PRO A 8 -8.80 -5.44 -0.24
CA PRO A 8 -9.97 -5.19 -1.08
C PRO A 8 -9.70 -4.11 -2.13
N ARG A 9 -8.93 -3.08 -1.77
CA ARG A 9 -8.56 -1.97 -2.66
C ARG A 9 -7.73 -2.43 -3.86
N ARG A 10 -6.75 -3.30 -3.63
CA ARG A 10 -5.93 -3.87 -4.72
C ARG A 10 -6.73 -4.80 -5.63
N ILE A 11 -7.62 -5.60 -5.04
CA ILE A 11 -8.52 -6.48 -5.80
C ILE A 11 -9.42 -5.64 -6.71
N GLU A 12 -9.99 -4.55 -6.19
CA GLU A 12 -10.84 -3.65 -6.95
C GLU A 12 -10.08 -2.95 -8.08
N LEU A 13 -8.90 -2.38 -7.81
CA LEU A 13 -8.07 -1.74 -8.84
C LEU A 13 -7.69 -2.68 -9.97
N MET A 14 -7.32 -3.93 -9.66
CA MET A 14 -7.03 -4.93 -10.69
C MET A 14 -8.26 -5.27 -11.53
N ARG A 15 -9.43 -5.42 -10.89
CA ARG A 15 -10.70 -5.68 -11.57
C ARG A 15 -11.11 -4.52 -12.48
N GLU A 16 -11.00 -3.28 -12.00
CA GLU A 16 -11.31 -2.08 -12.78
C GLU A 16 -10.37 -1.90 -13.97
N ALA A 17 -9.13 -2.34 -13.83
CA ALA A 17 -8.16 -2.39 -14.93
C ALA A 17 -8.41 -3.53 -15.94
N GLY A 18 -9.48 -4.32 -15.74
CA GLY A 18 -9.88 -5.40 -16.65
C GLY A 18 -9.20 -6.74 -16.42
N PHE A 19 -8.55 -6.93 -15.28
CA PHE A 19 -7.91 -8.20 -14.93
C PHE A 19 -8.80 -9.09 -14.07
N ASP A 20 -9.05 -10.31 -14.54
CA ASP A 20 -9.61 -11.38 -13.71
C ASP A 20 -8.49 -12.04 -12.92
N THR A 21 -8.50 -11.86 -11.59
CA THR A 21 -7.44 -12.33 -10.71
C THR A 21 -7.92 -13.40 -9.75
N ARG A 22 -7.12 -14.47 -9.61
CA ARG A 22 -7.22 -15.38 -8.46
C ARG A 22 -6.54 -14.71 -7.27
N VAL A 23 -7.29 -14.48 -6.20
CA VAL A 23 -6.76 -13.88 -4.97
C VAL A 23 -6.18 -14.97 -4.09
N ILE A 24 -4.88 -14.94 -3.86
CA ILE A 24 -4.15 -15.88 -2.99
C ILE A 24 -3.24 -15.07 -2.07
N PRO A 25 -3.63 -14.83 -0.83
CA PRO A 25 -2.81 -14.09 0.13
C PRO A 25 -1.48 -14.81 0.41
N ALA A 26 -0.39 -14.06 0.44
CA ALA A 26 0.89 -14.58 0.88
C ALA A 26 0.92 -14.65 2.41
N ASN A 27 1.48 -15.75 2.93
CA ASN A 27 1.78 -15.91 4.35
C ASN A 27 3.30 -15.85 4.53
N ILE A 28 3.82 -14.66 4.82
CA ILE A 28 5.25 -14.40 5.03
C ILE A 28 5.47 -13.60 6.31
N ASP A 29 6.68 -13.62 6.83
CA ASP A 29 7.10 -12.70 7.88
C ASP A 29 7.31 -11.29 7.29
N GLU A 30 6.54 -10.32 7.77
CA GLU A 30 6.58 -8.92 7.35
C GLU A 30 7.44 -8.03 8.26
N THR A 31 8.16 -8.62 9.21
CA THR A 31 9.02 -7.89 10.13
C THR A 31 10.13 -7.15 9.36
N ALA A 32 10.30 -5.85 9.67
CA ALA A 32 11.41 -5.07 9.13
C ALA A 32 12.75 -5.62 9.61
N LEU A 33 13.76 -5.59 8.73
CA LEU A 33 15.12 -5.97 9.09
C LEU A 33 15.82 -4.79 9.81
N PRO A 34 16.84 -5.07 10.63
CA PRO A 34 17.66 -4.00 11.21
C PRO A 34 18.21 -3.08 10.11
N ASP A 35 18.13 -1.78 10.32
CA ASP A 35 18.61 -0.73 9.41
C ASP A 35 17.97 -0.70 8.01
N GLU A 36 16.85 -1.42 7.80
CA GLU A 36 16.12 -1.43 6.56
C GLU A 36 15.30 -0.13 6.39
N GLY A 37 15.56 0.60 5.31
CA GLY A 37 14.79 1.79 4.97
C GLY A 37 13.33 1.47 4.58
N PRO A 38 12.41 2.44 4.72
CA PRO A 38 10.99 2.23 4.40
C PRO A 38 10.76 1.71 2.97
N PHE A 39 11.51 2.21 2.01
CA PHE A 39 11.35 1.87 0.60
C PHE A 39 11.94 0.50 0.24
N ASP A 40 13.06 0.15 0.87
CA ASP A 40 13.65 -1.19 0.74
C ASP A 40 12.73 -2.26 1.33
N LEU A 41 12.10 -1.96 2.47
CA LEU A 41 11.13 -2.83 3.13
C LEU A 41 9.97 -3.19 2.20
N VAL A 42 9.30 -2.21 1.58
CA VAL A 42 8.12 -2.51 0.73
C VAL A 42 8.50 -3.26 -0.53
N GLU A 43 9.68 -3.00 -1.11
CA GLU A 43 10.14 -3.77 -2.26
C GLU A 43 10.46 -5.22 -1.86
N ARG A 44 11.18 -5.41 -0.76
CA ARG A 44 11.50 -6.75 -0.24
C ARG A 44 10.24 -7.54 0.08
N LEU A 45 9.26 -6.93 0.76
CA LEU A 45 8.01 -7.59 1.11
C LEU A 45 7.19 -7.94 -0.14
N ALA A 46 7.10 -7.05 -1.13
CA ALA A 46 6.43 -7.35 -2.39
C ALA A 46 7.09 -8.54 -3.11
N ARG A 47 8.44 -8.57 -3.18
CA ARG A 47 9.19 -9.67 -3.76
C ARG A 47 8.97 -10.99 -3.01
N ALA A 48 9.03 -10.96 -1.69
CA ALA A 48 8.82 -12.15 -0.86
C ALA A 48 7.40 -12.71 -1.02
N LYS A 49 6.38 -11.84 -1.03
CA LYS A 49 4.98 -12.21 -1.27
C LYS A 49 4.79 -12.84 -2.64
N ALA A 50 5.32 -12.22 -3.70
CA ALA A 50 5.20 -12.74 -5.06
C ALA A 50 5.89 -14.09 -5.21
N ALA A 51 7.12 -14.22 -4.69
CA ALA A 51 7.89 -15.47 -4.79
C ALA A 51 7.23 -16.62 -4.04
N ALA A 52 6.72 -16.39 -2.81
CA ALA A 52 6.05 -17.41 -2.02
C ALA A 52 4.81 -17.96 -2.75
N VAL A 53 3.96 -17.07 -3.25
CA VAL A 53 2.74 -17.48 -3.96
C VAL A 53 3.04 -18.09 -5.32
N ALA A 54 4.02 -17.56 -6.06
CA ALA A 54 4.42 -18.12 -7.36
C ALA A 54 4.91 -19.56 -7.21
N LYS A 55 5.74 -19.83 -6.21
CA LYS A 55 6.30 -21.18 -5.97
C LYS A 55 5.23 -22.25 -5.74
N GLU A 56 4.14 -21.88 -5.04
CA GLU A 56 3.14 -22.87 -4.60
C GLU A 56 1.92 -22.95 -5.53
N HIS A 57 1.61 -21.85 -6.24
CA HIS A 57 0.30 -21.71 -6.88
C HIS A 57 0.32 -21.29 -8.34
N ALA A 58 1.44 -20.74 -8.87
CA ALA A 58 1.49 -20.30 -10.26
C ALA A 58 1.61 -21.51 -11.22
N LYS A 59 0.89 -21.40 -12.34
CA LYS A 59 1.05 -22.29 -13.49
C LYS A 59 2.05 -21.67 -14.46
N GLU A 60 2.54 -22.48 -15.40
CA GLU A 60 3.39 -22.00 -16.50
C GLU A 60 2.73 -20.81 -17.23
N GLY A 61 3.46 -19.75 -17.44
CA GLY A 61 2.99 -18.50 -18.06
C GLY A 61 2.05 -17.65 -17.19
N GLU A 62 1.65 -18.11 -15.99
CA GLU A 62 0.71 -17.36 -15.14
C GLU A 62 1.43 -16.33 -14.28
N PRO A 63 1.22 -15.02 -14.51
CA PRO A 63 1.86 -13.99 -13.70
C PRO A 63 1.27 -13.91 -12.29
N VAL A 64 2.14 -13.66 -11.32
CA VAL A 64 1.81 -13.37 -9.91
C VAL A 64 2.20 -11.93 -9.61
N VAL A 65 1.22 -11.13 -9.19
CA VAL A 65 1.41 -9.74 -8.78
C VAL A 65 1.29 -9.65 -7.27
N ALA A 66 2.29 -9.07 -6.62
CA ALA A 66 2.25 -8.73 -5.20
C ALA A 66 2.60 -7.27 -4.99
N ALA A 67 2.09 -6.70 -3.91
CA ALA A 67 2.44 -5.35 -3.50
C ALA A 67 2.45 -5.22 -1.97
N ASP A 68 3.23 -4.26 -1.48
CA ASP A 68 3.21 -3.81 -0.10
C ASP A 68 3.20 -2.29 -0.05
N THR A 69 2.54 -1.70 0.96
CA THR A 69 2.38 -0.23 1.04
C THR A 69 2.65 0.23 2.45
N ILE A 70 3.46 1.27 2.57
CA ILE A 70 3.75 1.94 3.84
C ILE A 70 3.50 3.44 3.73
N VAL A 71 3.35 4.06 4.90
CA VAL A 71 3.40 5.51 5.10
C VAL A 71 4.66 5.84 5.88
N ALA A 72 5.41 6.84 5.44
CA ALA A 72 6.60 7.32 6.11
C ALA A 72 6.51 8.84 6.35
N LEU A 73 6.79 9.28 7.58
CA LEU A 73 6.90 10.69 7.95
C LEU A 73 8.30 10.95 8.50
N ASP A 74 9.03 11.89 7.90
CA ASP A 74 10.39 12.25 8.33
C ASP A 74 11.35 11.03 8.39
N GLY A 75 11.14 10.02 7.54
CA GLY A 75 11.90 8.77 7.51
C GLY A 75 11.42 7.70 8.48
N GLU A 76 10.45 7.99 9.35
CA GLU A 76 9.87 7.02 10.27
C GLU A 76 8.65 6.32 9.66
N LEU A 77 8.57 5.02 9.86
CA LEU A 77 7.46 4.17 9.39
C LEU A 77 6.21 4.37 10.26
N LEU A 78 5.09 4.66 9.61
CA LEU A 78 3.78 4.65 10.24
C LEU A 78 3.00 3.42 9.75
N GLY A 79 2.99 2.38 10.58
CA GLY A 79 2.25 1.16 10.34
C GLY A 79 0.74 1.33 10.52
N LYS A 80 0.02 0.21 10.65
CA LYS A 80 -1.39 0.24 11.08
C LYS A 80 -1.44 0.63 12.56
N PRO A 81 -2.42 1.46 12.96
CA PRO A 81 -2.56 1.80 14.37
C PRO A 81 -2.91 0.58 15.21
N ALA A 82 -2.34 0.50 16.40
CA ALA A 82 -2.59 -0.57 17.35
C ALA A 82 -4.00 -0.46 17.98
N ASP A 83 -4.43 0.78 18.19
CA ASP A 83 -5.73 1.14 18.77
C ASP A 83 -6.15 2.55 18.33
N GLU A 84 -7.30 3.03 18.80
CA GLU A 84 -7.79 4.37 18.49
C GLU A 84 -6.88 5.49 19.01
N ALA A 85 -6.20 5.29 20.14
CA ALA A 85 -5.29 6.29 20.70
C ALA A 85 -4.05 6.43 19.79
N ASP A 86 -3.55 5.31 19.28
CA ASP A 86 -2.44 5.30 18.33
C ASP A 86 -2.86 5.89 16.97
N ALA A 87 -4.09 5.64 16.51
CA ALA A 87 -4.64 6.28 15.31
C ALA A 87 -4.68 7.82 15.46
N ARG A 88 -5.16 8.33 16.60
CA ARG A 88 -5.13 9.77 16.90
C ARG A 88 -3.72 10.33 16.89
N ARG A 89 -2.78 9.65 17.53
CA ARG A 89 -1.36 10.03 17.56
C ARG A 89 -0.79 10.16 16.15
N MET A 90 -1.03 9.17 15.29
CA MET A 90 -0.57 9.18 13.90
C MET A 90 -1.17 10.35 13.12
N LEU A 91 -2.49 10.57 13.20
CA LEU A 91 -3.16 11.66 12.50
C LEU A 91 -2.69 13.04 12.98
N HIS A 92 -2.46 13.22 14.28
CA HIS A 92 -1.84 14.44 14.80
C HIS A 92 -0.42 14.65 14.27
N ALA A 93 0.37 13.59 14.14
CA ALA A 93 1.72 13.67 13.60
C ALA A 93 1.73 14.07 12.11
N LEU A 94 0.71 13.65 11.34
CA LEU A 94 0.56 13.93 9.91
C LEU A 94 -0.09 15.30 9.64
N SER A 95 -0.84 15.86 10.59
CA SER A 95 -1.58 17.13 10.46
C SER A 95 -0.66 18.26 10.00
N GLY A 96 -1.04 18.97 8.93
CA GLY A 96 -0.32 20.10 8.36
C GLY A 96 1.03 19.74 7.73
N LYS A 97 1.34 18.44 7.54
CA LYS A 97 2.63 17.98 7.02
C LYS A 97 2.51 17.25 5.71
N THR A 98 3.63 17.20 5.00
CA THR A 98 3.85 16.31 3.86
C THR A 98 4.52 15.02 4.34
N HIS A 99 3.97 13.89 3.94
CA HIS A 99 4.50 12.56 4.21
C HIS A 99 4.54 11.75 2.92
N GLN A 100 5.20 10.60 2.94
CA GLN A 100 5.37 9.75 1.79
C GLN A 100 4.53 8.48 1.92
N VAL A 101 3.85 8.13 0.84
CA VAL A 101 3.24 6.81 0.67
C VAL A 101 4.04 6.08 -0.39
N ALA A 102 4.60 4.94 -0.02
CA ALA A 102 5.37 4.11 -0.93
C ALA A 102 4.72 2.74 -1.09
N THR A 103 4.57 2.30 -2.35
CA THR A 103 4.13 0.95 -2.68
C THR A 103 5.22 0.24 -3.47
N GLY A 104 5.76 -0.82 -2.88
CA GLY A 104 6.57 -1.80 -3.58
C GLY A 104 5.67 -2.76 -4.36
N VAL A 105 6.02 -3.04 -5.59
CA VAL A 105 5.34 -4.02 -6.46
C VAL A 105 6.35 -5.03 -6.95
N CYS A 106 5.93 -6.30 -7.00
CA CYS A 106 6.69 -7.36 -7.67
C CYS A 106 5.77 -8.19 -8.55
N ILE A 107 6.23 -8.46 -9.77
CA ILE A 107 5.57 -9.33 -10.74
C ILE A 107 6.52 -10.49 -11.01
N VAL A 108 6.03 -11.72 -10.79
CA VAL A 108 6.76 -12.95 -11.09
C VAL A 108 6.06 -13.67 -12.23
N ARG A 109 6.82 -14.07 -13.27
CA ARG A 109 6.34 -14.92 -14.35
C ARG A 109 7.46 -15.85 -14.80
N ASP A 110 7.19 -17.15 -14.88
CA ASP A 110 8.14 -18.19 -15.33
C ASP A 110 9.52 -18.11 -14.67
N GLY A 111 9.54 -17.82 -13.38
CA GLY A 111 10.76 -17.68 -12.57
C GLY A 111 11.51 -16.35 -12.73
N SER A 112 11.10 -15.49 -13.64
CA SER A 112 11.60 -14.10 -13.73
C SER A 112 10.81 -13.20 -12.80
N ALA A 113 11.48 -12.23 -12.15
CA ALA A 113 10.87 -11.26 -11.25
C ALA A 113 11.25 -9.84 -11.64
N GLU A 114 10.27 -8.99 -11.90
CA GLU A 114 10.42 -7.55 -12.05
C GLU A 114 9.82 -6.87 -10.80
N SER A 115 10.56 -5.96 -10.17
CA SER A 115 10.06 -5.17 -9.04
C SER A 115 10.37 -3.69 -9.21
N PHE A 116 9.55 -2.86 -8.59
CA PHE A 116 9.74 -1.42 -8.53
C PHE A 116 9.03 -0.86 -7.29
N VAL A 117 9.43 0.34 -6.88
CA VAL A 117 8.77 1.13 -5.82
C VAL A 117 8.18 2.38 -6.45
N ASP A 118 6.95 2.70 -6.09
CA ASP A 118 6.31 3.97 -6.41
C ASP A 118 6.14 4.80 -5.15
N ILE A 119 6.52 6.08 -5.21
CA ILE A 119 6.49 6.99 -4.07
C ILE A 119 5.63 8.20 -4.45
N THR A 120 4.76 8.59 -3.53
CA THR A 120 3.86 9.75 -3.69
C THR A 120 3.92 10.58 -2.43
N ASP A 121 4.17 11.86 -2.57
CA ASP A 121 4.08 12.82 -1.47
C ASP A 121 2.61 13.22 -1.27
N VAL A 122 2.15 13.15 -0.02
CA VAL A 122 0.79 13.52 0.38
C VAL A 122 0.89 14.59 1.45
N THR A 123 0.23 15.73 1.23
CA THR A 123 0.16 16.84 2.19
C THR A 123 -1.23 16.87 2.82
N PHE A 124 -1.28 16.92 4.15
CA PHE A 124 -2.52 17.09 4.90
C PHE A 124 -2.80 18.55 5.20
N TYR A 125 -4.08 18.91 5.25
CA TYR A 125 -4.51 20.13 5.94
C TYR A 125 -4.11 20.09 7.41
N GLU A 126 -4.03 21.27 8.06
CA GLU A 126 -4.03 21.32 9.52
C GLU A 126 -5.37 20.78 10.03
N LEU A 127 -5.31 19.70 10.82
CA LEU A 127 -6.49 19.02 11.34
C LEU A 127 -6.76 19.46 12.78
N THR A 128 -8.02 19.74 13.07
CA THR A 128 -8.49 19.97 14.43
C THR A 128 -8.63 18.65 15.21
N HIS A 129 -8.65 18.73 16.53
CA HIS A 129 -8.93 17.56 17.38
C HIS A 129 -10.28 16.92 17.05
N ASP A 130 -11.32 17.74 16.82
CA ASP A 130 -12.66 17.27 16.51
C ASP A 130 -12.73 16.52 15.17
N GLU A 131 -11.99 16.95 14.15
CA GLU A 131 -11.90 16.25 12.85
C GLU A 131 -11.20 14.89 13.01
N ILE A 132 -10.12 14.84 13.78
CA ILE A 132 -9.40 13.59 14.05
C ILE A 132 -10.29 12.63 14.84
N ASP A 133 -10.96 13.10 15.89
CA ASP A 133 -11.85 12.28 16.70
C ASP A 133 -13.04 11.74 15.90
N ALA A 134 -13.65 12.60 15.07
CA ALA A 134 -14.75 12.20 14.19
C ALA A 134 -14.30 11.12 13.18
N TYR A 135 -13.10 11.25 12.63
CA TYR A 135 -12.56 10.25 11.70
C TYR A 135 -12.23 8.93 12.40
N VAL A 136 -11.57 8.96 13.56
CA VAL A 136 -11.25 7.76 14.33
C VAL A 136 -12.50 7.02 14.77
N ALA A 137 -13.55 7.74 15.19
CA ALA A 137 -14.83 7.16 15.59
C ALA A 137 -15.53 6.36 14.48
N THR A 138 -15.18 6.57 13.20
CA THR A 138 -15.70 5.76 12.09
C THR A 138 -15.15 4.34 12.05
N GLY A 139 -14.03 4.08 12.73
CA GLY A 139 -13.27 2.83 12.62
C GLY A 139 -12.49 2.67 11.31
N GLU A 140 -12.66 3.59 10.34
CA GLU A 140 -12.02 3.52 9.02
C GLU A 140 -10.48 3.53 9.08
N PRO A 141 -9.82 4.24 10.03
CA PRO A 141 -8.36 4.27 10.14
C PRO A 141 -7.69 2.92 10.45
N MET A 142 -8.39 2.02 11.12
CA MET A 142 -7.80 0.92 11.89
C MET A 142 -7.08 -0.15 11.06
N ASP A 143 -7.41 -0.30 9.79
CA ASP A 143 -6.81 -1.28 8.88
C ASP A 143 -5.77 -0.68 7.92
N LYS A 144 -5.39 0.59 8.12
CA LYS A 144 -4.59 1.36 7.16
C LYS A 144 -3.27 1.85 7.75
N ALA A 145 -2.19 1.73 6.97
CA ALA A 145 -0.91 2.36 7.30
C ALA A 145 -1.09 3.89 7.43
N GLY A 146 -0.47 4.49 8.44
CA GLY A 146 -0.62 5.92 8.74
C GLY A 146 -2.00 6.32 9.26
N ALA A 147 -2.86 5.34 9.58
CA ALA A 147 -4.22 5.54 10.10
C ALA A 147 -5.13 6.37 9.17
N TYR A 148 -4.98 6.32 7.85
CA TYR A 148 -5.91 6.97 6.93
C TYR A 148 -6.05 6.27 5.58
N GLY A 149 -7.19 6.53 4.91
CA GLY A 149 -7.44 6.05 3.55
C GLY A 149 -8.01 7.15 2.67
N ILE A 150 -7.26 7.55 1.63
CA ILE A 150 -7.61 8.67 0.75
C ILE A 150 -8.95 8.51 0.03
N GLN A 151 -9.43 7.28 -0.16
CA GLN A 151 -10.71 7.00 -0.83
C GLN A 151 -11.91 7.08 0.11
N GLY A 152 -11.68 7.00 1.45
CA GLY A 152 -12.73 7.00 2.44
C GLY A 152 -13.54 8.29 2.48
N GLN A 153 -14.73 8.22 3.07
CA GLN A 153 -15.62 9.39 3.15
C GLN A 153 -14.97 10.56 3.88
N TYR A 154 -14.29 10.29 4.99
CA TYR A 154 -13.59 11.30 5.78
C TYR A 154 -12.13 11.46 5.34
N GLY A 155 -11.45 10.36 5.01
CA GLY A 155 -10.03 10.38 4.64
C GLY A 155 -9.71 11.30 3.47
N ARG A 156 -10.64 11.42 2.49
CA ARG A 156 -10.49 12.36 1.36
C ARG A 156 -10.50 13.84 1.79
N MET A 157 -11.05 14.17 2.95
CA MET A 157 -11.11 15.54 3.46
C MET A 157 -9.83 15.95 4.20
N LEU A 158 -8.98 14.99 4.55
CA LEU A 158 -7.72 15.24 5.26
C LEU A 158 -6.63 15.74 4.32
N VAL A 159 -6.72 15.37 3.03
CA VAL A 159 -5.65 15.58 2.04
C VAL A 159 -5.83 16.92 1.32
N GLU A 160 -4.82 17.78 1.42
CA GLU A 160 -4.74 19.06 0.71
C GLU A 160 -4.14 18.89 -0.69
N LYS A 161 -3.06 18.08 -0.80
CA LYS A 161 -2.30 17.92 -2.03
C LYS A 161 -1.72 16.52 -2.16
N ILE A 162 -1.58 16.08 -3.40
CA ILE A 162 -0.81 14.89 -3.78
C ILE A 162 0.21 15.30 -4.84
N ASP A 163 1.44 14.81 -4.72
CA ASP A 163 2.47 14.91 -5.74
C ASP A 163 2.98 13.50 -6.07
N GLY A 164 2.44 12.92 -7.15
CA GLY A 164 2.69 11.54 -7.56
C GLY A 164 1.44 10.82 -8.05
N ASP A 165 1.37 9.51 -7.84
CA ASP A 165 0.26 8.64 -8.29
C ASP A 165 -0.80 8.46 -7.20
N PHE A 166 -2.03 8.90 -7.46
CA PHE A 166 -3.17 8.69 -6.57
C PHE A 166 -3.40 7.20 -6.25
N TYR A 167 -3.29 6.33 -7.25
CA TYR A 167 -3.51 4.90 -7.07
C TYR A 167 -2.40 4.21 -6.26
N ASN A 168 -1.18 4.78 -6.28
CA ASN A 168 -0.14 4.40 -5.33
C ASN A 168 -0.59 4.66 -3.88
N VAL A 169 -1.18 5.82 -3.60
CA VAL A 169 -1.71 6.15 -2.26
C VAL A 169 -2.86 5.22 -1.86
N VAL A 170 -3.68 4.79 -2.81
CA VAL A 170 -4.72 3.77 -2.59
C VAL A 170 -4.12 2.40 -2.23
N GLY A 171 -2.90 2.11 -2.72
CA GLY A 171 -2.14 0.90 -2.40
C GLY A 171 -1.70 0.04 -3.57
N LEU A 172 -1.89 0.51 -4.83
CA LEU A 172 -1.38 -0.15 -6.02
C LEU A 172 -1.26 0.85 -7.18
N PRO A 173 -0.06 1.18 -7.67
CA PRO A 173 0.15 2.07 -8.82
C PRO A 173 -0.25 1.37 -10.12
N ILE A 174 -1.57 1.25 -10.34
CA ILE A 174 -2.18 0.34 -11.33
C ILE A 174 -1.67 0.61 -12.75
N ALA A 175 -1.46 1.87 -13.13
CA ALA A 175 -0.96 2.19 -14.47
C ALA A 175 0.44 1.63 -14.73
N LYS A 176 1.32 1.66 -13.71
CA LYS A 176 2.66 1.07 -13.79
C LYS A 176 2.60 -0.46 -13.82
N VAL A 177 1.72 -1.05 -13.01
CA VAL A 177 1.48 -2.51 -12.99
C VAL A 177 1.01 -3.00 -14.36
N VAL A 178 0.03 -2.34 -14.98
CA VAL A 178 -0.46 -2.71 -16.32
C VAL A 178 0.65 -2.64 -17.36
N ARG A 179 1.47 -1.59 -17.34
CA ARG A 179 2.60 -1.43 -18.25
C ARG A 179 3.69 -2.50 -18.05
N ALA A 180 3.98 -2.88 -16.81
CA ALA A 180 4.92 -3.95 -16.50
C ALA A 180 4.40 -5.31 -16.99
N LEU A 181 3.12 -5.62 -16.74
CA LEU A 181 2.47 -6.84 -17.24
C LEU A 181 2.46 -6.96 -18.76
N SER A 182 2.47 -5.84 -19.48
CA SER A 182 2.45 -5.81 -20.95
C SER A 182 3.84 -6.01 -21.59
N ARG A 183 4.93 -5.91 -20.81
CA ARG A 183 6.33 -6.09 -21.29
C ARG A 183 6.84 -7.52 -21.14
N THR A 184 6.19 -8.26 -20.30
CA THR A 184 6.46 -9.67 -20.01
C THR A 184 5.45 -10.54 -20.73
#